data_32f0f00ab3f590cd96c1164d7aba5202
#
_entry.id   32f0f00ab3f590cd96c1164d7aba5202
#
_cell.length_a   1.000
_cell.length_b   1.000
_cell.length_c   1.000
_cell.angle_alpha   90.00
_cell.angle_beta   90.00
_cell.angle_gamma   90.00
#
_symmetry.space_group_name_H-M   'P 1'
#
loop_
_entity.id
_entity.type
_entity.pdbx_description
1 polymer ?
#
loop_
_entity_poly.entity_id
_entity_poly.type
_entity_poly.pdbx_seq_one_letter_code
_entity_poly.pdbx_strand_id
1 'polypeptide(L)'
;MSLQDFTDYKLPKNAYLTFDADTLKNLIIERLNENETFTDQNFEGSNFSAFIDVVAYMYHVLLFQLNTTSNESTFNTATIYENMNKLVSNIGYKPLGDQTSLLNFNLSATSIPANVYTIPRFSSVVAGGNSFIATEDIIFQKTTNTSLERVSPSNNTLYQGAITEATFVATGEPYENIILVDSFTSPQLVQSVSNLNNTKFISDNTFGMFVNDAVTGKWSEWVESASLFLESAEAKRYEKRLNASGNYEFKFGNDLNGKKLNENDTVLIFYVISDNEAGDTGPNTLVNASFNLYGSSNFTAIKDILYGNDQTLVAPSQLTSITLNNPSRSAPPKKAETTEDIKNNAPKVFASQNRLVTKDDYEYQINRNFNNITKGVKVLSNDEFSSKVLGYYANQGLGQGNDDARMLFSQVQFSTSTSFNNVYIYTVPSGDATLNGLSPRYLNSAQKQIIADFCNNKKDITHNVVVTDALFKAFAFGISNIGGSSFSDNDSVDDIVNDSSLRITVDKNQALNNSAIKTSISNTLNSYFSKLQIGDIVDVAAMTNDILNIQGVTALHTVNGTAEISNLSFVVWNPDYKDSDKGIQSLNYQLEDFEYGYFYNVADIVNKIAIRRL
;
A
#
# COMPACT_ATOMS: atom_id res chain seq x y z
N MET A 1 63.13 14.95 -11.55
CA MET A 1 61.76 15.40 -11.28
C MET A 1 61.58 15.47 -9.78
N SER A 2 61.48 16.66 -9.21
CA SER A 2 61.22 16.77 -7.78
C SER A 2 59.70 16.60 -7.50
N LEU A 3 59.35 16.03 -6.36
CA LEU A 3 57.96 15.89 -5.93
C LEU A 3 57.19 17.24 -5.89
N GLN A 4 57.92 18.36 -5.89
CA GLN A 4 57.37 19.72 -5.93
C GLN A 4 56.75 20.07 -7.30
N ASP A 5 57.19 19.49 -8.40
CA ASP A 5 56.64 19.77 -9.74
C ASP A 5 55.23 19.17 -9.93
N PHE A 6 54.85 18.19 -9.11
CA PHE A 6 53.51 17.61 -9.13
C PHE A 6 52.48 18.38 -8.28
N THR A 7 52.91 19.20 -7.32
CA THR A 7 52.00 19.93 -6.41
C THR A 7 51.43 21.21 -7.03
N ASP A 8 52.04 21.72 -8.09
CA ASP A 8 51.62 22.98 -8.75
C ASP A 8 50.61 22.78 -9.89
N TYR A 9 50.31 21.51 -10.25
CA TYR A 9 49.31 21.20 -11.27
C TYR A 9 47.90 21.28 -10.69
N LYS A 10 47.19 22.39 -10.89
CA LYS A 10 45.80 22.56 -10.53
C LYS A 10 44.90 22.01 -11.62
N LEU A 11 44.33 20.85 -11.41
CA LEU A 11 43.24 20.34 -12.22
C LEU A 11 42.08 21.36 -12.25
N PRO A 12 41.48 21.65 -13.41
CA PRO A 12 40.31 22.50 -13.49
C PRO A 12 39.19 21.92 -12.60
N LYS A 13 38.39 22.79 -11.96
CA LYS A 13 37.34 22.38 -11.00
C LYS A 13 36.33 21.38 -11.56
N ASN A 14 36.17 21.31 -12.88
CA ASN A 14 35.27 20.39 -13.57
C ASN A 14 35.96 19.10 -14.07
N ALA A 15 37.25 18.92 -13.78
CA ALA A 15 38.00 17.77 -14.25
C ALA A 15 37.51 16.42 -13.75
N TYR A 16 36.86 16.42 -12.57
CA TYR A 16 36.35 15.19 -11.96
C TYR A 16 35.10 14.60 -12.64
N LEU A 17 34.43 15.36 -13.51
CA LEU A 17 33.13 14.96 -14.07
C LEU A 17 33.21 14.48 -15.54
N THR A 18 34.30 14.73 -16.25
CA THR A 18 34.34 14.55 -17.71
C THR A 18 35.55 13.79 -18.24
N PHE A 19 36.45 13.29 -17.42
CA PHE A 19 37.60 12.54 -17.91
C PHE A 19 37.24 11.10 -18.26
N ASP A 20 37.14 10.81 -19.57
CA ASP A 20 37.23 9.46 -20.10
C ASP A 20 38.71 9.02 -20.18
N ALA A 21 38.95 7.74 -20.52
CA ALA A 21 40.30 7.18 -20.59
C ALA A 21 41.15 7.88 -21.65
N ASP A 22 40.52 8.30 -22.77
CA ASP A 22 41.22 8.97 -23.88
C ASP A 22 41.66 10.37 -23.50
N THR A 23 40.84 11.12 -22.82
CA THR A 23 41.17 12.46 -22.28
C THR A 23 42.32 12.37 -21.27
N LEU A 24 42.29 11.39 -20.38
CA LEU A 24 43.38 11.15 -19.42
C LEU A 24 44.67 10.73 -20.10
N LYS A 25 44.60 9.87 -21.13
CA LYS A 25 45.73 9.49 -21.94
C LYS A 25 46.37 10.71 -22.59
N ASN A 26 45.56 11.55 -23.23
CA ASN A 26 46.06 12.77 -23.90
C ASN A 26 46.71 13.73 -22.90
N LEU A 27 46.16 13.90 -21.71
CA LEU A 27 46.74 14.72 -20.63
C LEU A 27 48.10 14.18 -20.16
N ILE A 28 48.24 12.86 -20.03
CA ILE A 28 49.49 12.22 -19.66
C ILE A 28 50.53 12.44 -20.77
N ILE A 29 50.15 12.25 -22.04
CA ILE A 29 51.02 12.46 -23.21
C ILE A 29 51.47 13.94 -23.29
N GLU A 30 50.53 14.89 -23.12
CA GLU A 30 50.84 16.32 -23.13
C GLU A 30 51.86 16.67 -22.05
N ARG A 31 51.68 16.15 -20.84
CA ARG A 31 52.59 16.37 -19.72
C ARG A 31 53.98 15.73 -19.93
N LEU A 32 54.02 14.58 -20.55
CA LEU A 32 55.29 13.93 -20.89
C LEU A 32 56.03 14.68 -22.02
N ASN A 33 55.33 15.26 -22.98
CA ASN A 33 55.88 16.09 -24.02
C ASN A 33 56.57 17.38 -23.50
N GLU A 34 56.00 17.95 -22.40
CA GLU A 34 56.62 19.13 -21.77
C GLU A 34 58.00 18.84 -21.17
N ASN A 35 58.34 17.60 -20.88
CA ASN A 35 59.57 17.21 -20.19
C ASN A 35 60.72 16.82 -21.07
N GLU A 36 60.61 16.80 -22.42
CA GLU A 36 61.63 16.48 -23.42
C GLU A 36 62.47 15.18 -23.15
N THR A 37 62.17 14.47 -22.07
CA THR A 37 62.94 13.30 -21.61
C THR A 37 62.46 12.01 -22.25
N PHE A 38 61.20 12.00 -22.70
CA PHE A 38 60.59 10.86 -23.36
C PHE A 38 60.21 11.22 -24.78
N THR A 39 60.63 10.40 -25.76
CA THR A 39 60.36 10.63 -27.17
C THR A 39 59.48 9.58 -27.83
N ASP A 40 59.12 8.53 -27.06
CA ASP A 40 58.44 7.33 -27.56
C ASP A 40 56.95 7.24 -27.19
N GLN A 41 56.43 8.23 -26.43
CA GLN A 41 55.05 8.25 -25.93
C GLN A 41 53.99 8.38 -27.03
N ASN A 42 54.35 8.95 -28.19
CA ASN A 42 53.45 9.16 -29.32
C ASN A 42 53.46 8.01 -30.33
N PHE A 43 54.30 6.99 -30.13
CA PHE A 43 54.40 5.85 -31.03
C PHE A 43 53.44 4.74 -30.62
N GLU A 44 52.40 4.47 -31.42
CA GLU A 44 51.31 3.53 -31.07
C GLU A 44 51.77 2.11 -30.75
N GLY A 45 52.91 1.67 -31.28
CA GLY A 45 53.50 0.35 -31.03
C GLY A 45 54.51 0.29 -29.91
N SER A 46 54.74 1.38 -29.18
CA SER A 46 55.74 1.39 -28.11
C SER A 46 55.22 0.75 -26.82
N ASN A 47 56.10 0.07 -26.08
CA ASN A 47 55.79 -0.44 -24.77
C ASN A 47 55.40 0.67 -23.77
N PHE A 48 55.90 1.89 -24.01
CA PHE A 48 55.61 3.04 -23.19
C PHE A 48 54.19 3.58 -23.43
N SER A 49 53.74 3.61 -24.68
CA SER A 49 52.36 3.95 -25.04
C SER A 49 51.38 2.95 -24.44
N ALA A 50 51.68 1.64 -24.50
CA ALA A 50 50.84 0.62 -23.84
C ALA A 50 50.79 0.79 -22.31
N PHE A 51 51.89 1.23 -21.69
CA PHE A 51 51.90 1.53 -20.25
C PHE A 51 51.04 2.74 -19.92
N ILE A 52 51.08 3.80 -20.73
CA ILE A 52 50.20 4.98 -20.59
C ILE A 52 48.74 4.58 -20.70
N ASP A 53 48.36 3.70 -21.64
CA ASP A 53 47.00 3.19 -21.79
C ASP A 53 46.53 2.46 -20.53
N VAL A 54 47.35 1.59 -19.95
CA VAL A 54 47.03 0.89 -18.70
C VAL A 54 46.85 1.86 -17.54
N VAL A 55 47.74 2.86 -17.42
CA VAL A 55 47.65 3.87 -16.36
C VAL A 55 46.39 4.74 -16.54
N ALA A 56 46.11 5.19 -17.77
CA ALA A 56 44.90 5.97 -18.06
C ALA A 56 43.63 5.18 -17.74
N TYR A 57 43.59 3.90 -18.11
CA TYR A 57 42.48 3.02 -17.77
C TYR A 57 42.32 2.81 -16.26
N MET A 58 43.41 2.58 -15.54
CA MET A 58 43.37 2.47 -14.05
C MET A 58 42.83 3.75 -13.41
N TYR A 59 43.27 4.92 -13.85
CA TYR A 59 42.74 6.20 -13.38
C TYR A 59 41.25 6.38 -13.70
N HIS A 60 40.84 6.00 -14.91
CA HIS A 60 39.44 6.05 -15.31
C HIS A 60 38.55 5.19 -14.38
N VAL A 61 38.98 3.96 -14.08
CA VAL A 61 38.27 3.06 -13.15
C VAL A 61 38.22 3.66 -11.74
N LEU A 62 39.33 4.25 -11.27
CA LEU A 62 39.35 4.92 -9.96
C LEU A 62 38.41 6.12 -9.89
N LEU A 63 38.41 6.97 -10.93
CA LEU A 63 37.50 8.12 -11.02
C LEU A 63 36.03 7.69 -11.10
N PHE A 64 35.76 6.62 -11.87
CA PHE A 64 34.42 6.03 -11.92
C PHE A 64 33.96 5.54 -10.55
N GLN A 65 34.81 4.79 -9.84
CA GLN A 65 34.48 4.33 -8.49
C GLN A 65 34.30 5.47 -7.49
N LEU A 66 35.14 6.50 -7.56
CA LEU A 66 35.06 7.67 -6.69
C LEU A 66 33.78 8.47 -6.99
N ASN A 67 33.42 8.65 -8.24
CA ASN A 67 32.19 9.32 -8.65
C ASN A 67 30.96 8.50 -8.21
N THR A 68 31.00 7.19 -8.43
CA THR A 68 29.93 6.28 -7.97
C THR A 68 29.79 6.34 -6.45
N THR A 69 30.89 6.26 -5.70
CA THR A 69 30.86 6.37 -4.23
C THR A 69 30.32 7.72 -3.76
N SER A 70 30.72 8.81 -4.44
CA SER A 70 30.21 10.16 -4.13
C SER A 70 28.71 10.27 -4.39
N ASN A 71 28.24 9.75 -5.52
CA ASN A 71 26.81 9.74 -5.84
C ASN A 71 26.01 8.88 -4.85
N GLU A 72 26.51 7.69 -4.52
CA GLU A 72 25.87 6.77 -3.59
C GLU A 72 25.93 7.23 -2.11
N SER A 73 26.77 8.19 -1.77
CA SER A 73 26.81 8.80 -0.44
C SER A 73 25.79 9.93 -0.25
N THR A 74 25.10 10.34 -1.31
CA THR A 74 24.14 11.45 -1.28
C THR A 74 22.72 10.93 -1.46
N PHE A 75 21.80 11.36 -0.60
CA PHE A 75 20.41 10.90 -0.58
C PHE A 75 19.70 11.03 -1.94
N ASN A 76 19.85 12.16 -2.64
CA ASN A 76 19.15 12.41 -3.91
C ASN A 76 19.68 11.57 -5.07
N THR A 77 20.97 11.22 -5.06
CA THR A 77 21.65 10.53 -6.15
C THR A 77 21.88 9.05 -5.92
N ALA A 78 21.80 8.57 -4.68
CA ALA A 78 21.94 7.15 -4.36
C ALA A 78 20.86 6.32 -5.09
N THR A 79 21.29 5.24 -5.73
CA THR A 79 20.45 4.32 -6.51
C THR A 79 20.42 2.92 -5.92
N ILE A 80 21.49 2.54 -5.21
CA ILE A 80 21.63 1.22 -4.60
C ILE A 80 20.82 1.19 -3.29
N TYR A 81 19.89 0.23 -3.17
CA TYR A 81 19.02 0.08 -2.00
C TYR A 81 19.80 0.00 -0.68
N GLU A 82 20.90 -0.77 -0.66
CA GLU A 82 21.75 -0.93 0.53
C GLU A 82 22.29 0.41 1.04
N ASN A 83 22.79 1.25 0.13
CA ASN A 83 23.33 2.56 0.49
C ASN A 83 22.22 3.51 0.92
N MET A 84 21.10 3.49 0.20
CA MET A 84 19.92 4.28 0.57
C MET A 84 19.43 3.93 1.97
N ASN A 85 19.30 2.63 2.29
CA ASN A 85 18.86 2.19 3.61
C ASN A 85 19.81 2.64 4.73
N LYS A 86 21.13 2.61 4.48
CA LYS A 86 22.12 3.16 5.42
C LYS A 86 21.97 4.67 5.62
N LEU A 87 21.73 5.43 4.55
CA LEU A 87 21.55 6.88 4.62
C LEU A 87 20.30 7.25 5.42
N VAL A 88 19.17 6.60 5.14
CA VAL A 88 17.90 6.93 5.81
C VAL A 88 17.83 6.41 7.25
N SER A 89 18.59 5.40 7.59
CA SER A 89 18.69 4.93 8.99
C SER A 89 19.26 6.01 9.92
N ASN A 90 20.15 6.88 9.41
CA ASN A 90 20.71 8.01 10.16
C ASN A 90 19.65 9.05 10.56
N ILE A 91 18.56 9.18 9.79
CA ILE A 91 17.43 10.06 10.10
C ILE A 91 16.28 9.33 10.81
N GLY A 92 16.49 8.07 11.20
CA GLY A 92 15.49 7.26 11.90
C GLY A 92 14.38 6.70 11.02
N TYR A 93 14.52 6.77 9.69
CA TYR A 93 13.56 6.17 8.77
C TYR A 93 13.74 4.65 8.70
N LYS A 94 12.63 3.92 8.77
CA LYS A 94 12.59 2.46 8.63
C LYS A 94 11.82 2.11 7.36
N PRO A 95 12.46 1.63 6.29
CA PRO A 95 11.76 1.15 5.10
C PRO A 95 10.79 0.02 5.45
N LEU A 96 9.63 -0.01 4.80
CA LEU A 96 8.66 -1.10 4.96
C LEU A 96 9.08 -2.28 4.09
N GLY A 97 9.00 -3.48 4.66
CA GLY A 97 9.18 -4.74 3.94
C GLY A 97 7.95 -5.18 3.16
N ASP A 98 8.06 -6.36 2.55
CA ASP A 98 6.94 -7.00 1.85
C ASP A 98 5.80 -7.33 2.83
N GLN A 99 4.57 -7.05 2.44
CA GLN A 99 3.37 -7.32 3.23
C GLN A 99 2.46 -8.28 2.50
N THR A 100 1.95 -9.27 3.23
CA THR A 100 1.09 -10.28 2.65
C THR A 100 -0.34 -9.80 2.40
N SER A 101 -1.05 -10.54 1.57
CA SER A 101 -2.48 -10.38 1.29
C SER A 101 -3.33 -10.52 2.55
N LEU A 102 -4.36 -9.72 2.68
CA LEU A 102 -5.28 -9.67 3.82
C LEU A 102 -6.67 -10.14 3.41
N LEU A 103 -7.28 -11.01 4.21
CA LEU A 103 -8.63 -11.51 3.99
C LEU A 103 -9.53 -11.15 5.16
N ASN A 104 -10.63 -10.49 4.87
CA ASN A 104 -11.65 -10.19 5.88
C ASN A 104 -12.72 -11.27 5.90
N PHE A 105 -13.21 -11.61 7.09
CA PHE A 105 -14.21 -12.64 7.26
C PHE A 105 -15.35 -12.22 8.20
N ASN A 106 -16.50 -12.81 7.97
CA ASN A 106 -17.61 -12.83 8.91
C ASN A 106 -17.61 -14.17 9.66
N LEU A 107 -17.95 -14.14 10.93
CA LEU A 107 -18.01 -15.31 11.80
C LEU A 107 -19.43 -15.63 12.19
N SER A 108 -19.79 -16.91 12.14
CA SER A 108 -21.07 -17.42 12.61
C SER A 108 -20.84 -18.63 13.50
N ALA A 109 -21.54 -18.68 14.62
CA ALA A 109 -21.43 -19.77 15.58
C ALA A 109 -22.80 -20.45 15.77
N THR A 110 -22.80 -21.80 15.74
CA THR A 110 -24.00 -22.63 15.97
C THR A 110 -23.65 -23.76 16.91
N SER A 111 -24.65 -24.28 17.61
CA SER A 111 -24.52 -25.50 18.47
C SER A 111 -23.46 -25.42 19.58
N ILE A 112 -23.05 -24.23 19.98
CA ILE A 112 -22.21 -23.99 21.16
C ILE A 112 -22.96 -23.09 22.15
N PRO A 113 -22.72 -23.22 23.48
CA PRO A 113 -23.38 -22.44 24.51
C PRO A 113 -23.12 -20.93 24.36
N ALA A 114 -24.01 -20.13 24.99
CA ALA A 114 -23.75 -18.70 25.14
C ALA A 114 -22.55 -18.50 26.07
N ASN A 115 -21.49 -17.90 25.55
CA ASN A 115 -20.24 -17.59 26.27
C ASN A 115 -19.36 -16.65 25.44
N VAL A 116 -18.27 -16.19 26.05
CA VAL A 116 -17.16 -15.56 25.35
C VAL A 116 -16.20 -16.67 24.90
N TYR A 117 -15.76 -16.61 23.66
CA TYR A 117 -14.85 -17.57 23.05
C TYR A 117 -13.62 -16.88 22.49
N THR A 118 -12.47 -17.52 22.67
CA THR A 118 -11.17 -17.06 22.15
C THR A 118 -10.59 -18.12 21.21
N ILE A 119 -10.42 -17.78 19.93
CA ILE A 119 -9.63 -18.56 18.98
C ILE A 119 -8.20 -18.03 19.09
N PRO A 120 -7.23 -18.87 19.46
CA PRO A 120 -5.87 -18.40 19.71
C PRO A 120 -5.18 -17.95 18.40
N ARG A 121 -4.29 -17.00 18.54
CA ARG A 121 -3.42 -16.52 17.44
C ARG A 121 -2.68 -17.69 16.78
N PHE A 122 -2.25 -17.48 15.56
CA PHE A 122 -1.61 -18.48 14.67
C PHE A 122 -2.56 -19.59 14.21
N SER A 123 -3.82 -19.60 14.62
CA SER A 123 -4.82 -20.48 14.04
C SER A 123 -5.00 -20.18 12.56
N SER A 124 -5.08 -21.23 11.75
CA SER A 124 -5.13 -21.13 10.28
C SER A 124 -6.47 -21.59 9.72
N VAL A 125 -6.79 -21.10 8.53
CA VAL A 125 -7.94 -21.54 7.74
C VAL A 125 -7.52 -21.64 6.27
N VAL A 126 -8.14 -22.53 5.52
CA VAL A 126 -7.87 -22.68 4.09
C VAL A 126 -9.02 -22.10 3.27
N ALA A 127 -8.70 -21.19 2.36
CA ALA A 127 -9.63 -20.55 1.44
C ALA A 127 -9.13 -20.70 0.00
N GLY A 128 -9.91 -21.31 -0.87
CA GLY A 128 -9.51 -21.46 -2.29
C GLY A 128 -8.20 -22.22 -2.52
N GLY A 129 -7.78 -23.05 -1.58
CA GLY A 129 -6.49 -23.76 -1.63
C GLY A 129 -5.32 -23.01 -0.95
N ASN A 130 -5.51 -21.74 -0.59
CA ASN A 130 -4.52 -20.93 0.09
C ASN A 130 -4.72 -20.92 1.60
N SER A 131 -3.63 -20.92 2.38
CA SER A 131 -3.67 -20.83 3.83
C SER A 131 -3.76 -19.37 4.27
N PHE A 132 -4.59 -19.10 5.26
CA PHE A 132 -4.73 -17.81 5.93
C PHE A 132 -4.60 -17.99 7.43
N ILE A 133 -3.97 -17.04 8.12
CA ILE A 133 -3.58 -17.14 9.53
C ILE A 133 -4.08 -15.93 10.29
N ALA A 134 -4.59 -16.16 11.49
CA ALA A 134 -4.83 -15.10 12.47
C ALA A 134 -3.52 -14.78 13.22
N THR A 135 -3.01 -13.57 13.11
CA THR A 135 -1.80 -13.14 13.84
C THR A 135 -2.11 -12.71 15.28
N GLU A 136 -3.37 -12.39 15.55
CA GLU A 136 -3.88 -12.00 16.87
C GLU A 136 -5.02 -12.92 17.30
N ASP A 137 -5.32 -12.89 18.59
CA ASP A 137 -6.44 -13.64 19.13
C ASP A 137 -7.77 -13.11 18.60
N ILE A 138 -8.68 -14.03 18.24
CA ILE A 138 -10.02 -13.69 17.78
C ILE A 138 -10.99 -13.97 18.92
N ILE A 139 -11.45 -12.91 19.57
CA ILE A 139 -12.40 -13.00 20.68
C ILE A 139 -13.79 -12.64 20.17
N PHE A 140 -14.78 -13.46 20.48
CA PHE A 140 -16.17 -13.18 20.13
C PHE A 140 -17.12 -13.64 21.24
N GLN A 141 -18.27 -13.00 21.32
CA GLN A 141 -19.32 -13.34 22.27
C GLN A 141 -20.51 -13.93 21.56
N LYS A 142 -20.95 -15.11 22.02
CA LYS A 142 -22.21 -15.72 21.62
C LYS A 142 -23.25 -15.51 22.70
N THR A 143 -24.43 -15.04 22.31
CA THR A 143 -25.53 -14.68 23.26
C THR A 143 -26.60 -15.75 23.35
N THR A 144 -26.80 -16.54 22.30
CA THR A 144 -27.80 -17.61 22.21
C THR A 144 -27.19 -18.98 22.39
N ASN A 145 -27.88 -19.91 23.05
CA ASN A 145 -27.30 -21.21 23.41
C ASN A 145 -27.17 -22.20 22.24
N THR A 146 -28.14 -22.28 21.34
CA THR A 146 -28.16 -23.35 20.32
C THR A 146 -28.41 -22.85 18.89
N SER A 147 -28.97 -21.67 18.72
CA SER A 147 -29.31 -21.15 17.40
C SER A 147 -28.07 -20.62 16.68
N LEU A 148 -28.11 -20.63 15.36
CA LEU A 148 -27.13 -19.97 14.54
C LEU A 148 -27.13 -18.46 14.87
N GLU A 149 -25.96 -17.94 15.19
CA GLU A 149 -25.75 -16.53 15.49
C GLU A 149 -24.56 -16.00 14.71
N ARG A 150 -24.78 -14.88 14.01
CA ARG A 150 -23.69 -14.11 13.43
C ARG A 150 -23.08 -13.26 14.54
N VAL A 151 -21.82 -13.46 14.83
CA VAL A 151 -21.10 -12.80 15.91
C VAL A 151 -20.07 -11.84 15.37
N SER A 152 -19.78 -10.77 16.11
CA SER A 152 -18.75 -9.80 15.76
C SER A 152 -17.46 -10.17 16.49
N PRO A 153 -16.41 -10.61 15.79
CA PRO A 153 -15.12 -10.90 16.41
C PRO A 153 -14.35 -9.61 16.72
N SER A 154 -13.45 -9.67 17.71
CA SER A 154 -12.52 -8.57 18.03
C SER A 154 -11.57 -8.25 16.87
N ASN A 155 -11.17 -9.28 16.14
CA ASN A 155 -10.38 -9.18 14.92
C ASN A 155 -11.04 -10.06 13.84
N ASN A 156 -11.23 -9.51 12.65
CA ASN A 156 -11.82 -10.21 11.51
C ASN A 156 -10.89 -10.20 10.28
N THR A 157 -9.58 -10.03 10.49
CA THR A 157 -8.57 -10.00 9.45
C THR A 157 -7.67 -11.23 9.56
N LEU A 158 -7.46 -11.90 8.44
CA LEU A 158 -6.53 -13.02 8.29
C LEU A 158 -5.41 -12.64 7.30
N TYR A 159 -4.22 -13.14 7.57
CA TYR A 159 -3.03 -12.92 6.76
C TYR A 159 -2.72 -14.16 5.92
N GLN A 160 -2.51 -13.96 4.63
CA GLN A 160 -2.21 -15.07 3.72
C GLN A 160 -0.80 -15.60 3.98
N GLY A 161 -0.67 -16.93 4.00
CA GLY A 161 0.60 -17.62 4.09
C GLY A 161 0.61 -18.77 5.09
N ALA A 162 1.82 -19.26 5.39
CA ALA A 162 2.07 -20.30 6.37
C ALA A 162 2.91 -19.76 7.54
N ILE A 163 2.49 -20.09 8.78
CA ILE A 163 3.25 -19.75 9.97
C ILE A 163 4.54 -20.58 10.03
N THR A 164 5.63 -19.94 10.37
CA THR A 164 6.95 -20.55 10.51
C THR A 164 7.61 -20.03 11.78
N GLU A 165 8.52 -20.82 12.35
CA GLU A 165 9.24 -20.53 13.58
C GLU A 165 10.74 -20.47 13.31
N ALA A 166 11.43 -19.51 13.94
CA ALA A 166 12.88 -19.48 14.01
C ALA A 166 13.32 -19.33 15.48
N THR A 167 14.33 -20.07 15.85
CA THR A 167 14.85 -20.06 17.22
C THR A 167 16.31 -19.61 17.23
N PHE A 168 16.64 -18.68 18.11
CA PHE A 168 17.98 -18.13 18.28
C PHE A 168 18.39 -18.23 19.76
N VAL A 169 19.67 -18.30 20.01
CA VAL A 169 20.24 -18.26 21.36
C VAL A 169 20.97 -16.93 21.52
N ALA A 170 20.61 -16.20 22.56
CA ALA A 170 21.19 -14.90 22.84
C ALA A 170 22.64 -15.00 23.40
N THR A 171 23.44 -14.04 23.01
CA THR A 171 24.83 -13.89 23.52
C THR A 171 24.91 -13.06 24.80
N GLY A 172 23.86 -12.32 25.11
CA GLY A 172 23.77 -11.45 26.27
C GLY A 172 24.51 -10.11 26.13
N GLU A 173 24.86 -9.72 24.92
CA GLU A 173 25.50 -8.43 24.67
C GLU A 173 24.49 -7.26 24.72
N PRO A 174 24.90 -6.07 25.15
CA PRO A 174 24.08 -4.88 25.08
C PRO A 174 23.73 -4.53 23.65
N TYR A 175 22.45 -4.20 23.37
CA TYR A 175 21.94 -3.92 22.03
C TYR A 175 22.15 -5.06 21.02
N GLU A 176 22.02 -6.29 21.52
CA GLU A 176 22.15 -7.47 20.67
C GLU A 176 21.22 -7.40 19.46
N ASN A 177 21.72 -7.77 18.28
CA ASN A 177 20.97 -7.84 17.03
C ASN A 177 20.83 -9.29 16.59
N ILE A 178 19.60 -9.73 16.39
CA ILE A 178 19.29 -11.02 15.78
C ILE A 178 18.86 -10.79 14.33
N ILE A 179 19.47 -11.50 13.39
CA ILE A 179 19.18 -11.38 11.96
C ILE A 179 18.41 -12.60 11.48
N LEU A 180 17.19 -12.38 11.03
CA LEU A 180 16.39 -13.38 10.32
C LEU A 180 16.61 -13.18 8.82
N VAL A 181 17.32 -14.14 8.21
CA VAL A 181 17.62 -14.10 6.78
C VAL A 181 16.37 -14.48 5.99
N ASP A 182 15.92 -13.56 5.14
CA ASP A 182 14.88 -13.88 4.16
C ASP A 182 15.54 -14.59 2.97
N SER A 183 15.50 -15.90 2.99
CA SER A 183 16.04 -16.73 1.90
C SER A 183 15.20 -16.71 0.62
N PHE A 184 14.03 -16.08 0.65
CA PHE A 184 13.09 -16.02 -0.47
C PHE A 184 13.26 -14.73 -1.29
N THR A 185 13.61 -13.62 -0.63
CA THR A 185 13.85 -12.33 -1.29
C THR A 185 15.32 -11.94 -1.16
N SER A 186 16.16 -12.40 -2.08
CA SER A 186 17.51 -11.83 -2.20
C SER A 186 17.50 -10.65 -3.14
N PRO A 187 17.73 -9.40 -2.68
CA PRO A 187 17.73 -8.22 -3.55
C PRO A 187 18.79 -8.27 -4.66
N GLN A 188 19.83 -9.07 -4.49
CA GLN A 188 20.88 -9.24 -5.50
C GLN A 188 20.49 -10.16 -6.66
N LEU A 189 19.48 -11.01 -6.49
CA LEU A 189 18.99 -11.91 -7.53
C LEU A 189 17.95 -11.28 -8.46
N VAL A 190 17.32 -10.19 -8.07
CA VAL A 190 16.27 -9.50 -8.85
C VAL A 190 16.82 -8.85 -10.12
N GLN A 191 18.11 -8.50 -10.18
CA GLN A 191 18.70 -7.90 -11.38
C GLN A 191 19.24 -8.90 -12.42
N SER A 192 19.45 -10.15 -12.07
CA SER A 192 20.11 -11.10 -12.96
C SER A 192 19.27 -12.25 -13.48
N VAL A 193 18.07 -12.50 -12.95
CA VAL A 193 17.25 -13.63 -13.38
C VAL A 193 15.79 -13.22 -13.52
N SER A 194 15.44 -12.78 -14.71
CA SER A 194 14.08 -12.38 -15.11
C SER A 194 13.05 -13.55 -15.14
N ASN A 195 13.35 -14.71 -14.62
CA ASN A 195 12.52 -15.90 -14.72
C ASN A 195 12.43 -16.76 -13.45
N LEU A 196 12.92 -16.33 -12.31
CA LEU A 196 12.54 -16.97 -11.07
C LEU A 196 11.32 -16.22 -10.52
N ASN A 197 10.17 -16.85 -10.66
CA ASN A 197 8.99 -16.56 -9.86
C ASN A 197 9.38 -16.77 -8.39
N ASN A 198 10.02 -15.80 -7.76
CA ASN A 198 10.12 -15.73 -6.32
C ASN A 198 8.71 -15.45 -5.82
N THR A 199 7.96 -16.55 -5.68
CA THR A 199 6.54 -16.51 -5.32
C THR A 199 6.33 -16.33 -3.83
N LYS A 200 7.39 -16.36 -3.01
CA LYS A 200 7.30 -16.35 -1.54
C LYS A 200 8.16 -15.25 -0.92
N PHE A 201 7.69 -14.73 0.21
CA PHE A 201 8.44 -13.76 1.03
C PHE A 201 8.01 -13.82 2.50
N ILE A 202 8.83 -13.27 3.41
CA ILE A 202 8.48 -13.09 4.81
C ILE A 202 7.66 -11.80 4.96
N SER A 203 6.48 -11.89 5.55
CA SER A 203 5.59 -10.73 5.69
C SER A 203 6.03 -9.82 6.85
N ASP A 204 6.24 -8.54 6.55
CA ASP A 204 6.76 -7.52 7.48
C ASP A 204 5.89 -7.28 8.72
N ASN A 205 4.60 -7.50 8.63
CA ASN A 205 3.61 -7.16 9.66
C ASN A 205 3.07 -8.36 10.45
N THR A 206 3.79 -9.48 10.46
CA THR A 206 3.28 -10.74 11.02
C THR A 206 4.17 -11.37 12.10
N PHE A 207 5.11 -10.60 12.64
CA PHE A 207 6.04 -11.12 13.63
C PHE A 207 5.43 -11.23 15.03
N GLY A 208 5.68 -12.38 15.68
CA GLY A 208 5.47 -12.58 17.10
C GLY A 208 6.76 -13.02 17.75
N MET A 209 7.14 -12.42 18.87
CA MET A 209 8.43 -12.71 19.53
C MET A 209 8.25 -13.11 20.98
N PHE A 210 8.89 -14.21 21.34
CA PHE A 210 8.91 -14.75 22.70
C PHE A 210 10.34 -15.07 23.12
N VAL A 211 10.65 -14.77 24.37
CA VAL A 211 11.97 -15.04 24.94
C VAL A 211 11.80 -15.94 26.15
N ASN A 212 12.56 -17.03 26.17
CA ASN A 212 12.70 -17.90 27.33
C ASN A 212 13.95 -17.48 28.11
N ASP A 213 13.76 -17.02 29.31
CA ASP A 213 14.82 -16.67 30.24
C ASP A 213 15.56 -17.94 30.66
N ALA A 214 16.87 -18.01 30.37
CA ALA A 214 17.69 -19.19 30.60
C ALA A 214 17.81 -19.55 32.08
N VAL A 215 17.68 -18.58 33.01
CA VAL A 215 17.80 -18.77 34.44
C VAL A 215 16.52 -19.29 35.06
N THR A 216 15.39 -18.72 34.66
CA THR A 216 14.08 -19.05 35.26
C THR A 216 13.30 -20.09 34.48
N GLY A 217 13.67 -20.36 33.24
CA GLY A 217 12.95 -21.23 32.30
C GLY A 217 11.58 -20.71 31.89
N LYS A 218 11.29 -19.42 32.12
CA LYS A 218 9.97 -18.82 31.83
C LYS A 218 10.00 -18.07 30.53
N TRP A 219 9.00 -18.36 29.70
CA TRP A 219 8.73 -17.60 28.49
C TRP A 219 8.09 -16.24 28.79
N SER A 220 8.36 -15.25 27.99
CA SER A 220 7.70 -13.96 28.03
C SER A 220 7.55 -13.41 26.61
N GLU A 221 6.44 -12.75 26.36
CA GLU A 221 6.20 -12.06 25.08
C GLU A 221 6.96 -10.74 25.05
N TRP A 222 7.62 -10.47 23.91
CA TRP A 222 8.28 -9.21 23.62
C TRP A 222 7.55 -8.52 22.48
N VAL A 223 7.39 -7.21 22.58
CA VAL A 223 6.58 -6.43 21.65
C VAL A 223 7.44 -5.44 20.88
N GLU A 224 7.14 -5.22 19.62
CA GLU A 224 7.84 -4.25 18.79
C GLU A 224 7.69 -2.83 19.36
N SER A 225 8.79 -2.07 19.37
CA SER A 225 8.82 -0.65 19.69
C SER A 225 9.32 0.16 18.50
N ALA A 226 8.80 1.37 18.36
CA ALA A 226 9.27 2.31 17.36
C ALA A 226 10.74 2.72 17.61
N SER A 227 11.12 2.87 18.89
CA SER A 227 12.48 3.17 19.30
C SER A 227 12.74 2.70 20.75
N LEU A 228 13.79 1.94 20.94
CA LEU A 228 14.23 1.51 22.28
C LEU A 228 14.63 2.68 23.18
N PHE A 229 15.07 3.80 22.61
CA PHE A 229 15.41 5.00 23.38
C PHE A 229 14.23 5.61 24.14
N LEU A 230 13.00 5.25 23.79
CA LEU A 230 11.77 5.70 24.46
C LEU A 230 11.29 4.73 25.54
N GLU A 231 11.96 3.57 25.67
CA GLU A 231 11.53 2.49 26.54
C GLU A 231 12.28 2.51 27.89
N SER A 232 11.60 2.05 28.95
CA SER A 232 12.21 1.88 30.25
C SER A 232 13.16 0.67 30.29
N ALA A 233 14.08 0.65 31.25
CA ALA A 233 15.09 -0.42 31.41
C ALA A 233 14.50 -1.84 31.47
N GLU A 234 13.32 -2.00 32.08
CA GLU A 234 12.66 -3.30 32.26
C GLU A 234 11.65 -3.65 31.14
N ALA A 235 11.47 -2.76 30.17
CA ALA A 235 10.51 -2.97 29.09
C ALA A 235 10.99 -4.08 28.15
N LYS A 236 10.20 -5.13 28.01
CA LYS A 236 10.45 -6.25 27.08
C LYS A 236 10.06 -5.83 25.68
N ARG A 237 10.94 -5.09 25.03
CA ARG A 237 10.74 -4.49 23.72
C ARG A 237 11.90 -4.78 22.80
N TYR A 238 11.61 -4.81 21.51
CA TYR A 238 12.62 -4.89 20.45
C TYR A 238 12.31 -3.89 19.35
N GLU A 239 13.34 -3.45 18.63
CA GLU A 239 13.19 -2.72 17.38
C GLU A 239 13.35 -3.67 16.21
N LYS A 240 12.48 -3.54 15.21
CA LYS A 240 12.57 -4.24 13.95
C LYS A 240 12.99 -3.27 12.86
N ARG A 241 13.84 -3.73 11.95
CA ARG A 241 14.16 -3.02 10.71
C ARG A 241 14.58 -3.99 9.62
N LEU A 242 14.48 -3.56 8.38
CA LEU A 242 15.19 -4.20 7.27
C LEU A 242 16.63 -3.69 7.28
N ASN A 243 17.59 -4.60 7.27
CA ASN A 243 19.00 -4.22 7.13
C ASN A 243 19.32 -3.86 5.67
N ALA A 244 20.58 -3.45 5.43
CA ALA A 244 21.04 -3.07 4.13
C ALA A 244 20.88 -4.18 3.05
N SER A 245 20.92 -5.43 3.45
CA SER A 245 20.78 -6.59 2.57
C SER A 245 19.33 -7.07 2.41
N GLY A 246 18.34 -6.36 2.96
CA GLY A 246 16.93 -6.73 2.90
C GLY A 246 16.50 -7.82 3.88
N ASN A 247 17.35 -8.20 4.84
CA ASN A 247 17.01 -9.14 5.90
C ASN A 247 16.39 -8.42 7.09
N TYR A 248 15.56 -9.13 7.86
CA TYR A 248 14.99 -8.59 9.08
C TYR A 248 15.99 -8.62 10.23
N GLU A 249 16.22 -7.47 10.84
CA GLU A 249 17.09 -7.29 11.98
C GLU A 249 16.27 -6.87 13.20
N PHE A 250 16.40 -7.61 14.28
CA PHE A 250 15.73 -7.37 15.56
C PHE A 250 16.77 -6.96 16.58
N LYS A 251 16.65 -5.71 17.06
CA LYS A 251 17.56 -5.12 18.04
C LYS A 251 16.89 -5.10 19.41
N PHE A 252 17.63 -5.54 20.43
CA PHE A 252 17.18 -5.58 21.81
C PHE A 252 17.79 -4.43 22.63
N GLY A 253 17.35 -4.27 23.89
CA GLY A 253 17.80 -3.21 24.77
C GLY A 253 19.18 -3.44 25.40
N ASN A 254 19.52 -2.59 26.37
CA ASN A 254 20.79 -2.64 27.12
C ASN A 254 20.61 -2.45 28.63
N ASP A 255 19.40 -2.69 29.17
CA ASP A 255 18.99 -2.43 30.56
C ASP A 255 18.99 -0.95 30.98
N LEU A 256 19.13 -0.02 30.01
CA LEU A 256 18.86 1.41 30.16
C LEU A 256 17.73 1.83 29.23
N ASN A 257 17.80 1.40 27.98
CA ASN A 257 16.84 1.65 26.92
C ASN A 257 16.28 0.30 26.47
N GLY A 258 15.19 -0.15 27.11
CA GLY A 258 14.67 -1.48 26.94
C GLY A 258 15.50 -2.56 27.65
N LYS A 259 14.85 -3.68 27.92
CA LYS A 259 15.50 -4.82 28.58
C LYS A 259 16.50 -5.50 27.66
N LYS A 260 17.65 -5.89 28.22
CA LYS A 260 18.68 -6.68 27.54
C LYS A 260 18.30 -8.17 27.57
N LEU A 261 18.71 -8.94 26.56
CA LEU A 261 18.72 -10.40 26.63
C LEU A 261 19.84 -10.89 27.53
N ASN A 262 19.62 -11.95 28.30
CA ASN A 262 20.68 -12.60 29.05
C ASN A 262 21.39 -13.64 28.19
N GLU A 263 22.62 -13.96 28.56
CA GLU A 263 23.38 -15.03 27.89
C GLU A 263 22.61 -16.36 27.97
N ASN A 264 22.50 -17.06 26.84
CA ASN A 264 21.76 -18.30 26.65
C ASN A 264 20.23 -18.18 26.73
N ASP A 265 19.65 -16.97 26.78
CA ASP A 265 18.20 -16.81 26.55
C ASP A 265 17.83 -17.36 25.18
N THR A 266 16.70 -18.04 25.10
CA THR A 266 16.20 -18.56 23.81
C THR A 266 15.16 -17.62 23.25
N VAL A 267 15.44 -17.06 22.08
CA VAL A 267 14.52 -16.17 21.34
C VAL A 267 13.79 -16.98 20.29
N LEU A 268 12.47 -16.98 20.35
CA LEU A 268 11.57 -17.65 19.42
C LEU A 268 10.81 -16.59 18.63
N ILE A 269 10.94 -16.62 17.31
CA ILE A 269 10.30 -15.69 16.39
C ILE A 269 9.30 -16.46 15.54
N PHE A 270 8.02 -16.08 15.61
CA PHE A 270 6.97 -16.51 14.69
C PHE A 270 6.85 -15.51 13.57
N TYR A 271 6.69 -15.98 12.34
CA TYR A 271 6.49 -15.15 11.17
C TYR A 271 5.72 -15.90 10.08
N VAL A 272 5.12 -15.17 9.17
CA VAL A 272 4.34 -15.73 8.07
C VAL A 272 5.14 -15.68 6.78
N ILE A 273 5.22 -16.81 6.09
CA ILE A 273 5.73 -16.90 4.72
C ILE A 273 4.54 -16.81 3.77
N SER A 274 4.47 -15.75 2.99
CA SER A 274 3.44 -15.48 2.00
C SER A 274 3.71 -16.17 0.67
N ASP A 275 2.65 -16.57 -0.05
CA ASP A 275 2.69 -17.06 -1.42
C ASP A 275 2.55 -15.94 -2.47
N ASN A 276 2.65 -14.67 -2.04
CA ASN A 276 2.54 -13.48 -2.88
C ASN A 276 1.19 -13.44 -3.65
N GLU A 277 1.22 -13.04 -4.92
CA GLU A 277 0.02 -12.94 -5.76
C GLU A 277 -0.72 -14.29 -5.94
N ALA A 278 0.01 -15.42 -5.85
CA ALA A 278 -0.60 -16.74 -5.89
C ALA A 278 -1.53 -17.02 -4.70
N GLY A 279 -1.35 -16.29 -3.60
CA GLY A 279 -2.20 -16.37 -2.42
C GLY A 279 -3.49 -15.57 -2.50
N ASP A 280 -3.72 -14.85 -3.58
CA ASP A 280 -4.94 -14.05 -3.74
C ASP A 280 -6.19 -14.94 -3.86
N THR A 281 -7.28 -14.51 -3.25
CA THR A 281 -8.46 -15.34 -3.05
C THR A 281 -9.74 -14.53 -3.30
N GLY A 282 -10.64 -15.12 -4.10
CA GLY A 282 -11.93 -14.53 -4.47
C GLY A 282 -12.93 -14.43 -3.29
N PRO A 283 -14.07 -13.74 -3.50
CA PRO A 283 -15.13 -13.68 -2.51
C PRO A 283 -15.80 -15.03 -2.31
N ASN A 284 -16.37 -15.25 -1.11
CA ASN A 284 -17.12 -16.46 -0.72
C ASN A 284 -16.34 -17.80 -0.82
N THR A 285 -15.02 -17.75 -0.72
CA THR A 285 -14.16 -18.94 -0.73
C THR A 285 -14.02 -19.59 0.64
N LEU A 286 -14.27 -18.86 1.73
CA LEU A 286 -14.31 -19.35 3.11
C LEU A 286 -15.65 -19.99 3.51
N VAL A 287 -16.60 -20.17 2.61
CA VAL A 287 -17.93 -20.65 2.97
C VAL A 287 -17.83 -22.00 3.70
N ASN A 288 -18.32 -22.03 4.94
CA ASN A 288 -18.27 -23.17 5.86
C ASN A 288 -16.86 -23.66 6.23
N ALA A 289 -15.82 -22.89 5.99
CA ALA A 289 -14.49 -23.21 6.50
C ALA A 289 -14.44 -23.06 8.03
N SER A 290 -13.63 -23.87 8.68
CA SER A 290 -13.35 -23.81 10.11
C SER A 290 -11.87 -23.59 10.38
N PHE A 291 -11.55 -23.04 11.55
CA PHE A 291 -10.17 -22.85 11.96
C PHE A 291 -9.48 -24.17 12.31
N ASN A 292 -8.20 -24.24 11.98
CA ASN A 292 -7.27 -25.23 12.49
C ASN A 292 -6.38 -24.57 13.53
N LEU A 293 -6.34 -25.11 14.74
CA LEU A 293 -5.48 -24.58 15.79
C LEU A 293 -4.02 -24.87 15.48
N TYR A 294 -3.16 -23.89 15.72
CA TYR A 294 -1.73 -24.08 15.60
C TYR A 294 -1.20 -24.96 16.75
N GLY A 295 -0.31 -25.91 16.45
CA GLY A 295 0.15 -26.91 17.41
C GLY A 295 1.59 -27.33 17.16
N SER A 296 2.56 -26.45 17.35
CA SER A 296 3.97 -26.82 17.46
C SER A 296 4.34 -27.09 18.92
N SER A 297 5.49 -27.77 19.15
CA SER A 297 6.03 -27.97 20.49
C SER A 297 6.37 -26.63 21.19
N ASN A 298 6.92 -25.69 20.44
CA ASN A 298 7.26 -24.36 20.93
C ASN A 298 6.00 -23.54 21.27
N PHE A 299 4.99 -23.57 20.39
CA PHE A 299 3.73 -22.91 20.66
C PHE A 299 3.01 -23.49 21.88
N THR A 300 3.07 -24.82 22.04
CA THR A 300 2.48 -25.47 23.22
C THR A 300 3.14 -24.97 24.51
N ALA A 301 4.46 -24.76 24.53
CA ALA A 301 5.18 -24.24 25.69
C ALA A 301 4.78 -22.80 26.05
N ILE A 302 4.48 -21.95 25.06
CA ILE A 302 4.04 -20.56 25.29
C ILE A 302 2.54 -20.41 25.50
N LYS A 303 1.74 -21.36 25.01
CA LYS A 303 0.27 -21.34 25.13
C LYS A 303 -0.19 -21.24 26.58
N ASP A 304 0.44 -21.99 27.47
CA ASP A 304 0.10 -21.97 28.90
C ASP A 304 0.40 -20.64 29.56
N ILE A 305 1.37 -19.88 29.03
CA ILE A 305 1.72 -18.55 29.53
C ILE A 305 0.76 -17.50 29.00
N LEU A 306 0.40 -17.60 27.71
CA LEU A 306 -0.53 -16.66 27.07
C LEU A 306 -1.94 -16.78 27.63
N TYR A 307 -2.40 -18.00 27.80
CA TYR A 307 -3.82 -18.27 28.11
C TYR A 307 -4.02 -18.90 29.49
N GLY A 308 -2.98 -19.56 30.06
CA GLY A 308 -3.11 -20.23 31.35
C GLY A 308 -4.29 -21.21 31.40
N ASN A 309 -5.14 -21.06 32.40
CA ASN A 309 -6.39 -21.82 32.53
C ASN A 309 -7.60 -21.04 31.96
N ASP A 310 -7.40 -20.28 30.90
CA ASP A 310 -8.47 -19.49 30.30
C ASP A 310 -9.59 -20.41 29.75
N GLN A 311 -10.75 -20.37 30.39
CA GLN A 311 -11.90 -21.17 30.02
C GLN A 311 -12.63 -20.65 28.78
N THR A 312 -12.20 -19.50 28.23
CA THR A 312 -12.77 -18.93 27.00
C THR A 312 -12.15 -19.55 25.74
N LEU A 313 -11.04 -20.27 25.84
CA LEU A 313 -10.41 -20.92 24.69
C LEU A 313 -11.38 -21.92 24.04
N VAL A 314 -11.51 -21.79 22.72
CA VAL A 314 -12.32 -22.71 21.91
C VAL A 314 -11.70 -24.11 21.96
N ALA A 315 -12.50 -25.10 22.38
CA ALA A 315 -12.07 -26.49 22.32
C ALA A 315 -12.06 -26.98 20.85
N PRO A 316 -11.16 -27.92 20.48
CA PRO A 316 -11.11 -28.46 19.11
C PRO A 316 -12.45 -29.00 18.62
N SER A 317 -13.27 -29.59 19.51
CA SER A 317 -14.61 -30.08 19.20
C SER A 317 -15.64 -28.99 18.87
N GLN A 318 -15.40 -27.77 19.29
CA GLN A 318 -16.29 -26.61 19.06
C GLN A 318 -15.98 -25.91 17.73
N LEU A 319 -14.78 -26.10 17.16
CA LEU A 319 -14.35 -25.41 15.93
C LEU A 319 -15.26 -25.73 14.74
N THR A 320 -15.78 -26.95 14.64
CA THR A 320 -16.72 -27.33 13.57
C THR A 320 -18.06 -26.63 13.64
N SER A 321 -18.37 -26.06 14.80
CA SER A 321 -19.58 -25.26 15.03
C SER A 321 -19.38 -23.76 14.76
N ILE A 322 -18.14 -23.38 14.43
CA ILE A 322 -17.77 -22.00 14.09
C ILE A 322 -17.44 -21.98 12.61
N THR A 323 -18.21 -21.23 11.85
CA THR A 323 -18.05 -21.14 10.40
C THR A 323 -17.72 -19.73 9.96
N LEU A 324 -16.96 -19.65 8.89
CA LEU A 324 -16.47 -18.41 8.32
C LEU A 324 -17.08 -18.17 6.94
N ASN A 325 -17.13 -16.92 6.55
CA ASN A 325 -17.39 -16.49 5.19
C ASN A 325 -16.66 -15.19 4.90
N ASN A 326 -15.99 -15.09 3.75
CA ASN A 326 -15.42 -13.86 3.27
C ASN A 326 -16.35 -13.22 2.22
N PRO A 327 -16.99 -12.10 2.53
CA PRO A 327 -17.88 -11.43 1.58
C PRO A 327 -17.14 -10.78 0.43
N SER A 328 -15.84 -10.52 0.59
CA SER A 328 -15.00 -9.81 -0.36
C SER A 328 -13.76 -10.64 -0.74
N ARG A 329 -13.15 -10.26 -1.85
CA ARG A 329 -11.82 -10.72 -2.26
C ARG A 329 -10.78 -10.31 -1.22
N SER A 330 -9.67 -11.05 -1.15
CA SER A 330 -8.50 -10.64 -0.39
C SER A 330 -7.91 -9.34 -0.93
N ALA A 331 -7.38 -8.49 -0.04
CA ALA A 331 -6.57 -7.36 -0.47
C ALA A 331 -5.24 -7.87 -1.05
N PRO A 332 -4.70 -7.27 -2.11
CA PRO A 332 -3.48 -7.75 -2.73
C PRO A 332 -2.27 -7.60 -1.80
N PRO A 333 -1.21 -8.41 -2.00
CA PRO A 333 0.04 -8.24 -1.30
C PRO A 333 0.71 -6.93 -1.71
N LYS A 334 1.51 -6.37 -0.81
CA LYS A 334 2.28 -5.16 -1.05
C LYS A 334 3.77 -5.48 -1.08
N LYS A 335 4.47 -4.97 -2.08
CA LYS A 335 5.93 -5.07 -2.17
C LYS A 335 6.63 -4.12 -1.21
N ALA A 336 7.85 -4.50 -0.82
CA ALA A 336 8.75 -3.65 -0.05
C ALA A 336 8.98 -2.29 -0.75
N GLU A 337 9.24 -1.25 0.03
CA GLU A 337 9.57 0.08 -0.50
C GLU A 337 10.83 0.01 -1.37
N THR A 338 10.73 0.52 -2.58
CA THR A 338 11.87 0.68 -3.50
C THR A 338 12.74 1.87 -3.09
N THR A 339 13.93 2.00 -3.67
CA THR A 339 14.79 3.18 -3.46
C THR A 339 14.07 4.49 -3.79
N GLU A 340 13.22 4.48 -4.82
CA GLU A 340 12.44 5.65 -5.21
C GLU A 340 11.32 5.97 -4.22
N ASP A 341 10.64 4.94 -3.71
CA ASP A 341 9.65 5.12 -2.64
C ASP A 341 10.29 5.69 -1.38
N ILE A 342 11.47 5.21 -1.02
CA ILE A 342 12.24 5.72 0.13
C ILE A 342 12.61 7.20 -0.08
N LYS A 343 13.07 7.59 -1.28
CA LYS A 343 13.36 9.00 -1.59
C LYS A 343 12.14 9.91 -1.44
N ASN A 344 10.98 9.42 -1.86
CA ASN A 344 9.73 10.17 -1.77
C ASN A 344 9.18 10.22 -0.33
N ASN A 345 9.38 9.16 0.43
CA ASN A 345 8.76 8.95 1.73
C ASN A 345 9.61 9.43 2.91
N ALA A 346 10.92 9.21 2.89
CA ALA A 346 11.78 9.53 4.02
C ALA A 346 11.76 11.03 4.40
N PRO A 347 11.79 12.00 3.47
CA PRO A 347 11.69 13.41 3.82
C PRO A 347 10.37 13.78 4.51
N LYS A 348 9.26 13.18 4.10
CA LYS A 348 7.94 13.43 4.69
C LYS A 348 7.84 12.89 6.11
N VAL A 349 8.32 11.65 6.34
CA VAL A 349 8.37 11.08 7.70
C VAL A 349 9.30 11.88 8.61
N PHE A 350 10.45 12.31 8.09
CA PHE A 350 11.37 13.16 8.85
C PHE A 350 10.74 14.51 9.19
N ALA A 351 10.06 15.16 8.25
CA ALA A 351 9.39 16.43 8.46
C ALA A 351 8.26 16.32 9.49
N SER A 352 7.47 15.25 9.44
CA SER A 352 6.37 15.00 10.41
C SER A 352 6.87 14.54 11.79
N GLN A 353 8.15 14.18 11.93
CA GLN A 353 8.71 13.59 13.17
C GLN A 353 7.89 12.40 13.69
N ASN A 354 7.28 11.65 12.79
CA ASN A 354 6.37 10.53 13.08
C ASN A 354 5.14 10.93 13.92
N ARG A 355 4.72 12.19 13.84
CA ARG A 355 3.52 12.73 14.48
C ARG A 355 2.46 13.03 13.43
N LEU A 356 1.22 13.11 13.85
CA LEU A 356 0.07 13.44 13.02
C LEU A 356 -0.46 14.82 13.46
N VAL A 357 -0.06 15.85 12.77
CA VAL A 357 -0.42 17.25 13.09
C VAL A 357 -1.14 17.91 11.93
N THR A 358 -0.61 17.80 10.71
CA THR A 358 -1.22 18.37 9.51
C THR A 358 -2.04 17.32 8.76
N LYS A 359 -2.94 17.73 7.88
CA LYS A 359 -3.71 16.81 7.02
C LYS A 359 -2.78 15.90 6.22
N ASP A 360 -1.74 16.49 5.64
CA ASP A 360 -0.75 15.78 4.83
C ASP A 360 -0.02 14.71 5.65
N ASP A 361 0.23 14.93 6.96
CA ASP A 361 0.82 13.90 7.82
C ASP A 361 -0.10 12.69 7.96
N TYR A 362 -1.40 12.92 8.18
CA TYR A 362 -2.39 11.84 8.26
C TYR A 362 -2.51 11.10 6.93
N GLU A 363 -2.76 11.81 5.82
CA GLU A 363 -2.91 11.23 4.49
C GLU A 363 -1.68 10.40 4.12
N TYR A 364 -0.51 10.96 4.30
CA TYR A 364 0.74 10.31 3.97
C TYR A 364 1.02 9.09 4.83
N GLN A 365 0.93 9.20 6.17
CA GLN A 365 1.20 8.09 7.08
C GLN A 365 0.22 6.93 6.90
N ILE A 366 -1.05 7.22 6.66
CA ILE A 366 -2.06 6.18 6.43
C ILE A 366 -1.83 5.52 5.07
N ASN A 367 -1.62 6.28 4.01
CA ASN A 367 -1.33 5.72 2.69
C ASN A 367 -0.04 4.88 2.70
N ARG A 368 0.97 5.29 3.46
CA ARG A 368 2.21 4.53 3.59
C ARG A 368 2.01 3.20 4.28
N ASN A 369 1.30 3.18 5.40
CA ASN A 369 1.20 1.99 6.25
C ASN A 369 0.05 1.05 5.85
N PHE A 370 -1.02 1.57 5.24
CA PHE A 370 -2.27 0.85 4.98
C PHE A 370 -2.69 0.82 3.50
N ASN A 371 -1.77 1.02 2.55
CA ASN A 371 -2.11 0.98 1.12
C ASN A 371 -2.56 -0.40 0.63
N ASN A 372 -2.35 -1.46 1.41
CA ASN A 372 -2.94 -2.77 1.19
C ASN A 372 -4.42 -2.83 1.61
N ILE A 373 -4.84 -1.99 2.54
CA ILE A 373 -6.23 -1.88 3.02
C ILE A 373 -6.96 -0.77 2.28
N THR A 374 -6.29 0.37 2.04
CA THR A 374 -6.86 1.56 1.42
C THR A 374 -6.20 1.87 0.08
N LYS A 375 -6.99 2.17 -0.95
CA LYS A 375 -6.51 2.68 -2.24
C LYS A 375 -6.18 4.17 -2.15
N GLY A 376 -6.94 4.93 -1.38
CA GLY A 376 -6.79 6.37 -1.21
C GLY A 376 -7.35 6.85 0.11
N VAL A 377 -6.74 7.90 0.63
CA VAL A 377 -7.13 8.53 1.89
C VAL A 377 -7.16 10.04 1.70
N LYS A 378 -8.19 10.67 2.23
CA LYS A 378 -8.33 12.14 2.28
C LYS A 378 -8.75 12.57 3.67
N VAL A 379 -8.19 13.66 4.15
CA VAL A 379 -8.43 14.13 5.51
C VAL A 379 -9.13 15.49 5.51
N LEU A 380 -10.25 15.56 6.22
CA LEU A 380 -10.99 16.80 6.42
C LEU A 380 -10.94 17.23 7.89
N SER A 381 -10.78 18.52 8.10
CA SER A 381 -10.97 19.14 9.41
C SER A 381 -12.46 19.16 9.79
N ASN A 382 -12.75 19.40 11.06
CA ASN A 382 -14.14 19.54 11.52
C ASN A 382 -14.91 20.67 10.81
N ASP A 383 -14.24 21.76 10.49
CA ASP A 383 -14.83 22.88 9.77
C ASP A 383 -15.19 22.53 8.32
N GLU A 384 -14.27 21.87 7.63
CA GLU A 384 -14.52 21.39 6.26
C GLU A 384 -15.60 20.31 6.20
N PHE A 385 -15.62 19.40 7.16
CA PHE A 385 -16.71 18.43 7.29
C PHE A 385 -18.06 19.12 7.44
N SER A 386 -18.14 20.09 8.34
CA SER A 386 -19.38 20.84 8.59
C SER A 386 -19.85 21.62 7.36
N SER A 387 -18.94 22.29 6.67
CA SER A 387 -19.28 23.13 5.51
C SER A 387 -19.57 22.32 4.24
N LYS A 388 -18.77 21.32 3.94
CA LYS A 388 -18.86 20.56 2.67
C LYS A 388 -19.80 19.35 2.78
N VAL A 389 -19.56 18.45 3.74
CA VAL A 389 -20.27 17.16 3.83
C VAL A 389 -21.70 17.36 4.32
N LEU A 390 -21.90 18.14 5.37
CA LEU A 390 -23.27 18.43 5.84
C LEU A 390 -24.04 19.27 4.83
N GLY A 391 -23.38 20.17 4.11
CA GLY A 391 -23.96 20.94 3.01
C GLY A 391 -24.42 20.03 1.86
N TYR A 392 -23.62 19.03 1.50
CA TYR A 392 -24.00 18.03 0.50
C TYR A 392 -25.26 17.27 0.90
N TYR A 393 -25.33 16.73 2.09
CA TYR A 393 -26.51 16.01 2.58
C TYR A 393 -27.76 16.90 2.68
N ALA A 394 -27.60 18.16 3.06
CA ALA A 394 -28.70 19.11 3.09
C ALA A 394 -29.24 19.38 1.67
N ASN A 395 -28.37 19.48 0.67
CA ASN A 395 -28.76 19.65 -0.73
C ASN A 395 -29.47 18.39 -1.31
N GLN A 396 -29.15 17.21 -0.82
CA GLN A 396 -29.83 15.94 -1.19
C GLN A 396 -31.22 15.77 -0.55
N GLY A 397 -31.71 16.77 0.15
CA GLY A 397 -33.05 16.76 0.72
C GLY A 397 -33.15 16.14 2.12
N LEU A 398 -32.03 15.81 2.75
CA LEU A 398 -32.04 15.51 4.18
C LEU A 398 -32.36 16.81 4.95
N GLY A 399 -33.65 16.99 5.21
CA GLY A 399 -34.16 18.18 5.88
C GLY A 399 -35.09 19.09 5.06
N GLN A 400 -35.39 18.75 3.81
CA GLN A 400 -36.42 19.43 3.04
C GLN A 400 -37.80 18.86 3.41
N GLY A 401 -38.47 19.44 4.36
CA GLY A 401 -39.83 19.01 4.64
C GLY A 401 -40.50 19.62 5.86
N ASN A 402 -39.75 20.16 6.80
CA ASN A 402 -40.29 20.86 7.97
C ASN A 402 -39.26 21.86 8.51
N ASP A 403 -39.74 22.83 9.29
CA ASP A 403 -38.93 23.80 10.05
C ASP A 403 -37.88 23.15 11.00
N ASP A 404 -37.93 21.84 11.15
CA ASP A 404 -37.03 21.01 11.95
C ASP A 404 -35.68 20.69 11.25
N ALA A 405 -35.50 21.02 9.96
CA ALA A 405 -34.25 20.78 9.24
C ALA A 405 -33.06 21.51 9.89
N ARG A 406 -33.29 22.73 10.41
CA ARG A 406 -32.29 23.46 11.18
C ARG A 406 -31.96 22.79 12.52
N MET A 407 -32.95 22.18 13.17
CA MET A 407 -32.75 21.43 14.41
C MET A 407 -32.00 20.12 14.14
N LEU A 408 -32.32 19.39 13.07
CA LEU A 408 -31.61 18.17 12.69
C LEU A 408 -30.17 18.48 12.28
N PHE A 409 -29.96 19.54 11.53
CA PHE A 409 -28.63 20.02 11.13
C PHE A 409 -27.81 20.44 12.36
N SER A 410 -28.40 21.18 13.29
CA SER A 410 -27.74 21.55 14.54
C SER A 410 -27.57 20.34 15.47
N GLN A 411 -28.51 19.39 15.53
CA GLN A 411 -28.37 18.17 16.33
C GLN A 411 -27.28 17.25 15.77
N VAL A 412 -27.18 17.07 14.46
CA VAL A 412 -26.07 16.33 13.84
C VAL A 412 -24.75 17.06 14.08
N GLN A 413 -24.74 18.37 13.95
CA GLN A 413 -23.57 19.20 14.22
C GLN A 413 -23.16 19.18 15.69
N PHE A 414 -24.13 19.14 16.63
CA PHE A 414 -23.87 19.12 18.07
C PHE A 414 -23.78 17.72 18.67
N SER A 415 -24.45 16.71 18.15
CA SER A 415 -24.43 15.36 18.70
C SER A 415 -23.17 14.58 18.38
N THR A 416 -22.54 14.84 17.23
CA THR A 416 -21.26 14.26 16.85
C THR A 416 -20.06 15.11 17.27
N SER A 417 -20.27 16.32 17.73
CA SER A 417 -19.21 17.29 17.98
C SER A 417 -19.27 17.91 19.36
N THR A 418 -19.29 17.12 20.40
CA THR A 418 -18.78 17.61 21.69
C THR A 418 -17.28 17.90 21.65
N SER A 419 -16.57 17.47 20.59
CA SER A 419 -15.19 17.85 20.32
C SER A 419 -15.10 18.59 18.99
N PHE A 420 -14.83 19.90 19.04
CA PHE A 420 -14.56 20.75 17.88
C PHE A 420 -13.27 20.38 17.13
N ASN A 421 -12.54 19.37 17.60
CA ASN A 421 -11.23 18.95 17.09
C ASN A 421 -11.29 17.58 16.41
N ASN A 422 -12.41 17.24 15.79
CA ASN A 422 -12.49 16.01 15.01
C ASN A 422 -11.68 16.10 13.72
N VAL A 423 -10.94 15.04 13.44
CA VAL A 423 -10.24 14.80 12.17
C VAL A 423 -10.97 13.67 11.47
N TYR A 424 -11.59 13.96 10.34
CA TYR A 424 -12.33 12.99 9.54
C TYR A 424 -11.44 12.43 8.45
N ILE A 425 -11.23 11.12 8.48
CA ILE A 425 -10.39 10.39 7.53
C ILE A 425 -11.30 9.63 6.58
N TYR A 426 -11.38 10.10 5.34
CA TYR A 426 -12.12 9.45 4.27
C TYR A 426 -11.25 8.41 3.59
N THR A 427 -11.77 7.20 3.44
CA THR A 427 -11.02 6.06 2.92
C THR A 427 -11.76 5.37 1.78
N VAL A 428 -11.00 4.84 0.82
CA VAL A 428 -11.49 3.95 -0.24
C VAL A 428 -10.77 2.62 -0.09
N PRO A 429 -11.48 1.47 -0.06
CA PRO A 429 -10.85 0.15 0.03
C PRO A 429 -9.90 -0.13 -1.12
N SER A 430 -8.79 -0.86 -0.85
CA SER A 430 -7.82 -1.31 -1.85
C SER A 430 -8.35 -2.50 -2.63
N GLY A 431 -9.38 -2.68 -3.08
CA GLY A 431 -9.90 -3.72 -3.95
C GLY A 431 -10.56 -3.08 -5.16
N ASP A 432 -10.98 -3.85 -6.12
CA ASP A 432 -11.81 -3.36 -7.21
C ASP A 432 -13.18 -2.92 -6.66
N ALA A 433 -13.18 -1.78 -5.99
CA ALA A 433 -14.41 -1.12 -5.54
C ALA A 433 -15.38 -0.82 -6.70
N THR A 434 -14.88 -1.01 -7.91
CA THR A 434 -15.51 -0.65 -9.17
C THR A 434 -16.28 -1.78 -9.83
N LEU A 435 -16.06 -3.04 -9.40
CA LEU A 435 -16.65 -4.19 -10.08
C LEU A 435 -18.04 -4.51 -9.56
N ASN A 436 -19.05 -4.04 -10.28
CA ASN A 436 -20.42 -4.61 -10.35
C ASN A 436 -21.11 -4.92 -9.01
N GLY A 437 -20.87 -4.15 -7.96
CA GLY A 437 -21.49 -4.38 -6.65
C GLY A 437 -21.00 -5.63 -5.90
N LEU A 438 -19.97 -6.30 -6.39
CA LEU A 438 -19.40 -7.52 -5.80
C LEU A 438 -18.27 -7.22 -4.81
N SER A 439 -17.61 -6.07 -4.90
CA SER A 439 -16.60 -5.63 -3.94
C SER A 439 -17.23 -4.70 -2.91
N PRO A 440 -16.85 -4.81 -1.63
CA PRO A 440 -17.32 -3.85 -0.65
C PRO A 440 -16.79 -2.46 -1.00
N ARG A 441 -17.70 -1.50 -1.14
CA ARG A 441 -17.37 -0.08 -1.33
C ARG A 441 -16.80 0.55 -0.06
N TYR A 442 -16.88 -0.14 1.05
CA TYR A 442 -16.59 0.40 2.38
C TYR A 442 -15.62 -0.49 3.13
N LEU A 443 -14.75 0.13 3.92
CA LEU A 443 -13.95 -0.61 4.89
C LEU A 443 -14.85 -1.21 5.97
N ASN A 444 -14.50 -2.39 6.44
CA ASN A 444 -15.19 -2.96 7.59
C ASN A 444 -14.77 -2.26 8.91
N SER A 445 -15.51 -2.52 9.97
CA SER A 445 -15.28 -1.87 11.26
C SER A 445 -13.89 -2.16 11.85
N ALA A 446 -13.35 -3.36 11.66
CA ALA A 446 -12.03 -3.70 12.18
C ALA A 446 -10.91 -2.99 11.40
N GLN A 447 -11.02 -2.89 10.08
CA GLN A 447 -10.07 -2.13 9.27
C GLN A 447 -10.06 -0.64 9.66
N LYS A 448 -11.24 -0.05 9.86
CA LYS A 448 -11.36 1.33 10.36
C LYS A 448 -10.73 1.49 11.74
N GLN A 449 -10.92 0.49 12.61
CA GLN A 449 -10.36 0.51 13.96
C GLN A 449 -8.82 0.43 13.94
N ILE A 450 -8.23 -0.44 13.12
CA ILE A 450 -6.77 -0.55 12.97
C ILE A 450 -6.17 0.79 12.53
N ILE A 451 -6.79 1.47 11.56
CA ILE A 451 -6.36 2.79 11.11
C ILE A 451 -6.52 3.83 12.24
N ALA A 452 -7.66 3.81 12.94
CA ALA A 452 -7.93 4.72 14.05
C ALA A 452 -6.92 4.54 15.20
N ASP A 453 -6.60 3.30 15.57
CA ASP A 453 -5.65 2.98 16.64
C ASP A 453 -4.21 3.41 16.27
N PHE A 454 -3.81 3.20 15.02
CA PHE A 454 -2.56 3.73 14.52
C PHE A 454 -2.48 5.25 14.63
N CYS A 455 -3.54 5.95 14.24
CA CYS A 455 -3.60 7.41 14.35
C CYS A 455 -3.65 7.87 15.80
N ASN A 456 -4.40 7.19 16.66
CA ASN A 456 -4.52 7.52 18.08
C ASN A 456 -3.19 7.47 18.83
N ASN A 457 -2.27 6.60 18.42
CA ASN A 457 -0.94 6.49 19.01
C ASN A 457 0.02 7.62 18.59
N LYS A 458 -0.31 8.40 17.54
CA LYS A 458 0.58 9.41 16.95
C LYS A 458 -0.01 10.81 16.91
N LYS A 459 -1.31 10.94 17.10
CA LYS A 459 -2.05 12.21 17.05
C LYS A 459 -1.73 13.13 18.20
N ASP A 460 -2.09 14.39 18.07
CA ASP A 460 -2.17 15.34 19.19
C ASP A 460 -3.25 14.88 20.20
N ILE A 461 -3.03 15.18 21.46
CA ILE A 461 -3.91 14.82 22.58
C ILE A 461 -5.34 15.37 22.40
N THR A 462 -5.46 16.53 21.76
CA THR A 462 -6.74 17.25 21.61
C THR A 462 -7.59 16.72 20.45
N HIS A 463 -6.98 16.07 19.45
CA HIS A 463 -7.69 15.59 18.27
C HIS A 463 -8.43 14.27 18.51
N ASN A 464 -9.64 14.17 17.98
CA ASN A 464 -10.38 12.93 17.90
C ASN A 464 -10.45 12.43 16.45
N VAL A 465 -9.99 11.21 16.20
CA VAL A 465 -9.92 10.63 14.87
C VAL A 465 -11.20 9.84 14.57
N VAL A 466 -11.81 10.16 13.43
CA VAL A 466 -13.00 9.48 12.91
C VAL A 466 -12.69 8.95 11.52
N VAL A 467 -12.57 7.62 11.39
CA VAL A 467 -12.36 6.97 10.09
C VAL A 467 -13.71 6.67 9.47
N THR A 468 -13.93 7.18 8.27
CA THR A 468 -15.19 7.07 7.52
C THR A 468 -14.93 6.68 6.06
N ASP A 469 -15.98 6.34 5.34
CA ASP A 469 -15.89 5.94 3.94
C ASP A 469 -16.10 7.15 3.02
N ALA A 470 -15.41 7.17 1.88
CA ALA A 470 -15.67 8.14 0.83
C ALA A 470 -17.07 7.93 0.22
N LEU A 471 -17.69 9.01 -0.25
CA LEU A 471 -18.90 8.93 -1.06
C LEU A 471 -18.54 8.52 -2.49
N PHE A 472 -19.20 7.50 -3.00
CA PHE A 472 -18.95 7.00 -4.33
C PHE A 472 -19.79 7.72 -5.38
N LYS A 473 -19.15 8.17 -6.47
CA LYS A 473 -19.79 8.70 -7.68
C LYS A 473 -19.57 7.72 -8.83
N ALA A 474 -20.64 7.17 -9.31
CA ALA A 474 -20.65 6.27 -10.47
C ALA A 474 -20.67 7.07 -11.77
N PHE A 475 -19.88 6.66 -12.75
CA PHE A 475 -19.80 7.21 -14.09
C PHE A 475 -20.18 6.14 -15.11
N ALA A 476 -21.09 6.44 -16.01
CA ALA A 476 -21.39 5.59 -17.17
C ALA A 476 -21.63 6.47 -18.41
N PHE A 477 -21.53 5.90 -19.61
CA PHE A 477 -21.87 6.66 -20.80
C PHE A 477 -23.31 7.16 -20.72
N GLY A 478 -23.52 8.43 -21.02
CA GLY A 478 -24.82 9.02 -20.97
C GLY A 478 -24.85 10.42 -21.59
N ILE A 479 -25.94 10.74 -22.29
CA ILE A 479 -26.22 12.09 -22.77
C ILE A 479 -27.66 12.46 -22.43
N SER A 480 -27.90 13.75 -22.24
CA SER A 480 -29.25 14.26 -22.16
C SER A 480 -29.94 14.16 -23.55
N ASN A 481 -31.22 13.90 -23.56
CA ASN A 481 -31.97 13.88 -24.79
C ASN A 481 -31.93 15.27 -25.47
N ILE A 482 -31.50 15.35 -26.73
CA ILE A 482 -31.31 16.62 -27.44
C ILE A 482 -32.66 17.15 -27.87
N GLY A 483 -33.26 17.90 -27.02
CA GLY A 483 -34.51 18.65 -27.31
C GLY A 483 -34.56 19.96 -26.51
N GLY A 484 -33.44 20.37 -25.93
CA GLY A 484 -33.28 21.70 -25.32
C GLY A 484 -33.77 21.84 -23.88
N SER A 485 -34.00 20.78 -23.17
CA SER A 485 -34.24 20.81 -21.74
C SER A 485 -33.46 19.68 -21.06
N SER A 486 -32.91 20.03 -19.89
CA SER A 486 -32.52 19.10 -18.85
C SER A 486 -33.28 17.79 -18.94
N PHE A 487 -32.65 16.67 -18.52
CA PHE A 487 -33.33 15.41 -18.26
C PHE A 487 -34.82 15.64 -18.03
N SER A 488 -35.68 14.88 -18.71
CA SER A 488 -36.97 14.64 -18.14
C SER A 488 -36.74 14.14 -16.74
N ASP A 489 -37.26 14.78 -15.70
CA ASP A 489 -37.15 14.35 -14.30
C ASP A 489 -37.61 12.89 -14.11
N ASN A 490 -38.19 12.29 -15.13
CA ASN A 490 -38.72 10.95 -15.19
C ASN A 490 -37.75 9.88 -15.71
N ASP A 491 -36.65 10.24 -16.37
CA ASP A 491 -35.71 9.23 -16.88
C ASP A 491 -34.87 8.68 -15.74
N SER A 492 -34.95 7.38 -15.48
CA SER A 492 -34.12 6.74 -14.48
C SER A 492 -32.65 6.63 -14.92
N VAL A 493 -31.74 6.54 -13.99
CA VAL A 493 -30.31 6.25 -14.28
C VAL A 493 -30.19 4.97 -15.10
N ASP A 494 -31.01 3.95 -14.80
CA ASP A 494 -30.96 2.67 -15.49
C ASP A 494 -31.36 2.82 -16.98
N ASP A 495 -32.37 3.63 -17.28
CA ASP A 495 -32.78 3.89 -18.68
C ASP A 495 -31.66 4.60 -19.44
N ILE A 496 -31.05 5.63 -18.83
CA ILE A 496 -29.96 6.37 -19.46
C ILE A 496 -28.73 5.46 -19.70
N VAL A 497 -28.35 4.66 -18.71
CA VAL A 497 -27.22 3.75 -18.83
C VAL A 497 -27.48 2.64 -19.85
N ASN A 498 -28.70 2.11 -19.91
CA ASN A 498 -29.03 1.03 -20.82
C ASN A 498 -29.07 1.51 -22.28
N ASP A 499 -29.61 2.68 -22.54
CA ASP A 499 -29.81 3.22 -23.88
C ASP A 499 -28.58 3.94 -24.44
N SER A 500 -27.63 4.32 -23.57
CA SER A 500 -26.44 5.05 -24.01
C SER A 500 -25.30 4.11 -24.42
N SER A 501 -24.55 4.55 -25.43
CA SER A 501 -23.42 3.84 -26.00
C SER A 501 -22.36 4.82 -26.55
N LEU A 502 -21.14 4.35 -26.72
CA LEU A 502 -20.05 5.08 -27.35
C LEU A 502 -19.90 4.62 -28.80
N ARG A 503 -20.07 5.52 -29.75
CA ARG A 503 -19.85 5.27 -31.18
C ARG A 503 -18.51 5.80 -31.61
N ILE A 504 -17.65 4.92 -32.11
CA ILE A 504 -16.31 5.24 -32.58
C ILE A 504 -16.26 5.13 -34.09
N THR A 505 -15.80 6.19 -34.75
CA THR A 505 -15.52 6.19 -36.18
C THR A 505 -14.06 5.83 -36.41
N VAL A 506 -13.82 4.87 -37.30
CA VAL A 506 -12.48 4.32 -37.58
C VAL A 506 -12.24 4.39 -39.10
N ASP A 507 -10.99 4.68 -39.49
CA ASP A 507 -10.57 4.66 -40.88
C ASP A 507 -10.84 3.26 -41.49
N LYS A 508 -11.41 3.25 -42.68
CA LYS A 508 -11.74 2.02 -43.43
C LYS A 508 -10.51 1.14 -43.68
N ASN A 509 -9.36 1.75 -43.88
CA ASN A 509 -8.10 1.05 -44.21
C ASN A 509 -7.32 0.57 -42.96
N GLN A 510 -7.90 0.78 -41.78
CA GLN A 510 -7.23 0.39 -40.53
C GLN A 510 -7.06 -1.14 -40.40
N ALA A 511 -5.84 -1.59 -40.18
CA ALA A 511 -5.49 -3.00 -40.07
C ALA A 511 -5.99 -3.68 -38.77
N LEU A 512 -6.18 -2.90 -37.70
CA LEU A 512 -6.71 -3.44 -36.44
C LEU A 512 -8.16 -3.86 -36.57
N ASN A 513 -8.53 -4.99 -35.97
CA ASN A 513 -9.89 -5.44 -35.92
C ASN A 513 -10.73 -4.64 -34.90
N ASN A 514 -12.03 -4.68 -35.06
CA ASN A 514 -12.96 -3.93 -34.21
C ASN A 514 -12.85 -4.34 -32.73
N SER A 515 -12.58 -5.62 -32.44
CA SER A 515 -12.46 -6.13 -31.08
C SER A 515 -11.21 -5.54 -30.39
N ALA A 516 -10.06 -5.48 -31.08
CA ALA A 516 -8.83 -4.89 -30.55
C ALA A 516 -9.02 -3.41 -30.23
N ILE A 517 -9.70 -2.65 -31.09
CA ILE A 517 -9.98 -1.22 -30.86
C ILE A 517 -10.90 -1.05 -29.64
N LYS A 518 -11.97 -1.84 -29.52
CA LYS A 518 -12.87 -1.82 -28.35
C LYS A 518 -12.13 -2.12 -27.06
N THR A 519 -11.27 -3.14 -27.08
CA THR A 519 -10.44 -3.51 -25.92
C THR A 519 -9.46 -2.38 -25.55
N SER A 520 -8.82 -1.75 -26.53
CA SER A 520 -7.94 -0.61 -26.27
C SER A 520 -8.67 0.56 -25.62
N ILE A 521 -9.87 0.90 -26.09
CA ILE A 521 -10.71 1.97 -25.50
C ILE A 521 -11.11 1.59 -24.07
N SER A 522 -11.56 0.35 -23.86
CA SER A 522 -11.90 -0.16 -22.52
C SER A 522 -10.72 -0.07 -21.56
N ASN A 523 -9.52 -0.48 -22.01
CA ASN A 523 -8.31 -0.41 -21.20
C ASN A 523 -7.91 1.04 -20.88
N THR A 524 -8.06 1.97 -21.82
CA THR A 524 -7.79 3.40 -21.59
C THR A 524 -8.70 3.95 -20.51
N LEU A 525 -10.00 3.72 -20.60
CA LEU A 525 -10.98 4.17 -19.60
C LEU A 525 -10.73 3.52 -18.23
N ASN A 526 -10.50 2.22 -18.20
CA ASN A 526 -10.21 1.50 -16.95
C ASN A 526 -8.93 1.99 -16.30
N SER A 527 -7.86 2.20 -17.07
CA SER A 527 -6.61 2.73 -16.58
C SER A 527 -6.78 4.12 -16.00
N TYR A 528 -7.63 4.95 -16.58
CA TYR A 528 -7.92 6.29 -16.09
C TYR A 528 -8.64 6.25 -14.73
N PHE A 529 -9.79 5.56 -14.66
CA PHE A 529 -10.56 5.47 -13.43
C PHE A 529 -9.85 4.71 -12.31
N SER A 530 -8.98 3.76 -12.66
CA SER A 530 -8.18 3.03 -11.65
C SER A 530 -7.14 3.90 -10.94
N LYS A 531 -6.70 5.00 -11.56
CA LYS A 531 -5.71 5.94 -10.99
C LYS A 531 -6.32 7.06 -10.18
N LEU A 532 -7.64 7.29 -10.29
CA LEU A 532 -8.31 8.36 -9.56
C LEU A 532 -8.16 8.19 -8.04
N GLN A 533 -7.98 9.32 -7.38
CA GLN A 533 -7.98 9.45 -5.93
C GLN A 533 -9.23 10.21 -5.46
N ILE A 534 -9.44 10.26 -4.14
CA ILE A 534 -10.52 11.05 -3.54
C ILE A 534 -10.28 12.53 -3.85
N GLY A 535 -11.30 13.23 -4.37
CA GLY A 535 -11.23 14.65 -4.67
C GLY A 535 -10.52 15.01 -5.97
N ASP A 536 -10.17 14.03 -6.80
CA ASP A 536 -9.54 14.30 -8.10
C ASP A 536 -10.51 14.91 -9.11
N ILE A 537 -9.95 15.49 -10.16
CA ILE A 537 -10.72 15.94 -11.33
C ILE A 537 -10.88 14.79 -12.30
N VAL A 538 -12.11 14.48 -12.68
CA VAL A 538 -12.40 13.56 -13.79
C VAL A 538 -12.27 14.36 -15.09
N ASP A 539 -11.13 14.24 -15.75
CA ASP A 539 -10.78 14.98 -16.96
C ASP A 539 -11.34 14.27 -18.23
N VAL A 540 -12.54 14.66 -18.60
CA VAL A 540 -13.25 14.13 -19.78
C VAL A 540 -12.51 14.50 -21.07
N ALA A 541 -11.86 15.68 -21.11
CA ALA A 541 -11.11 16.12 -22.29
C ALA A 541 -9.84 15.28 -22.50
N ALA A 542 -9.11 14.98 -21.42
CA ALA A 542 -7.94 14.10 -21.50
C ALA A 542 -8.33 12.70 -21.96
N MET A 543 -9.40 12.10 -21.39
CA MET A 543 -9.91 10.80 -21.83
C MET A 543 -10.35 10.78 -23.29
N THR A 544 -11.00 11.84 -23.75
CA THR A 544 -11.41 12.00 -25.16
C THR A 544 -10.18 12.01 -26.07
N ASN A 545 -9.16 12.78 -25.72
CA ASN A 545 -7.91 12.85 -26.49
C ASN A 545 -7.17 11.51 -26.50
N ASP A 546 -7.09 10.82 -25.37
CA ASP A 546 -6.46 9.51 -25.30
C ASP A 546 -7.16 8.47 -26.17
N ILE A 547 -8.50 8.48 -26.22
CA ILE A 547 -9.26 7.61 -27.12
C ILE A 547 -9.03 7.98 -28.59
N LEU A 548 -9.00 9.27 -28.93
CA LEU A 548 -8.74 9.73 -30.30
C LEU A 548 -7.31 9.42 -30.77
N ASN A 549 -6.36 9.30 -29.84
CA ASN A 549 -4.97 8.90 -30.14
C ASN A 549 -4.82 7.39 -30.40
N ILE A 550 -5.85 6.58 -30.17
CA ILE A 550 -5.81 5.15 -30.53
C ILE A 550 -5.75 5.03 -32.04
N GLN A 551 -4.80 4.22 -32.52
CA GLN A 551 -4.52 4.07 -33.95
C GLN A 551 -5.77 3.77 -34.78
N GLY A 552 -6.07 4.65 -35.74
CA GLY A 552 -7.18 4.53 -36.67
C GLY A 552 -8.51 5.11 -36.18
N VAL A 553 -8.60 5.58 -34.95
CA VAL A 553 -9.79 6.30 -34.48
C VAL A 553 -9.78 7.73 -35.04
N THR A 554 -10.85 8.12 -35.70
CA THR A 554 -10.97 9.45 -36.33
C THR A 554 -11.99 10.35 -35.64
N ALA A 555 -13.02 9.77 -35.03
CA ALA A 555 -14.00 10.51 -34.24
C ALA A 555 -14.67 9.61 -33.20
N LEU A 556 -15.18 10.23 -32.15
CA LEU A 556 -15.98 9.56 -31.14
C LEU A 556 -17.27 10.36 -30.85
N HIS A 557 -18.35 9.65 -30.57
CA HIS A 557 -19.65 10.23 -30.23
C HIS A 557 -20.26 9.42 -29.10
N THR A 558 -20.78 10.09 -28.09
CA THR A 558 -21.69 9.45 -27.13
C THR A 558 -23.11 9.53 -27.67
N VAL A 559 -23.83 8.41 -27.69
CA VAL A 559 -25.13 8.24 -28.38
C VAL A 559 -26.15 7.70 -27.39
N ASN A 560 -27.35 8.25 -27.44
CA ASN A 560 -28.55 7.70 -26.80
C ASN A 560 -29.72 7.76 -27.77
N GLY A 561 -30.16 6.60 -28.26
CA GLY A 561 -31.18 6.52 -29.30
C GLY A 561 -30.77 7.29 -30.56
N THR A 562 -31.50 8.36 -30.89
CA THR A 562 -31.23 9.25 -32.04
C THR A 562 -30.35 10.45 -31.68
N ALA A 563 -30.14 10.70 -30.39
CA ALA A 563 -29.33 11.80 -29.90
C ALA A 563 -27.85 11.43 -29.90
N GLU A 564 -27.00 12.35 -30.34
CA GLU A 564 -25.55 12.16 -30.32
C GLU A 564 -24.80 13.45 -29.98
N ILE A 565 -23.70 13.32 -29.26
CA ILE A 565 -22.74 14.39 -28.96
C ILE A 565 -21.37 13.96 -29.46
N SER A 566 -20.69 14.83 -30.22
CA SER A 566 -19.32 14.60 -30.73
C SER A 566 -18.27 14.77 -29.65
N ASN A 567 -18.49 14.19 -28.48
CA ASN A 567 -17.61 14.18 -27.34
C ASN A 567 -17.91 12.98 -26.43
N LEU A 568 -17.00 12.66 -25.53
CA LEU A 568 -17.25 11.74 -24.42
C LEU A 568 -18.21 12.44 -23.43
N SER A 569 -19.25 11.75 -23.02
CA SER A 569 -20.23 12.26 -22.05
C SER A 569 -20.65 11.15 -21.09
N PHE A 570 -20.79 11.51 -19.83
CA PHE A 570 -21.15 10.59 -18.75
C PHE A 570 -22.43 11.03 -18.04
N VAL A 571 -23.25 10.07 -17.67
CA VAL A 571 -24.17 10.25 -16.55
C VAL A 571 -23.40 9.95 -15.26
N VAL A 572 -23.55 10.82 -14.28
CA VAL A 572 -22.86 10.76 -12.97
C VAL A 572 -23.92 10.73 -11.89
N TRP A 573 -23.81 9.82 -10.94
CA TRP A 573 -24.75 9.72 -9.82
C TRP A 573 -24.10 9.09 -8.58
N ASN A 574 -24.71 9.32 -7.43
CA ASN A 574 -24.37 8.59 -6.21
C ASN A 574 -25.21 7.29 -6.16
N PRO A 575 -24.59 6.10 -6.06
CA PRO A 575 -25.32 4.83 -6.00
C PRO A 575 -26.33 4.72 -4.87
N ASP A 576 -26.12 5.43 -3.76
CA ASP A 576 -27.00 5.40 -2.59
C ASP A 576 -28.23 6.33 -2.76
N TYR A 577 -28.13 7.33 -3.65
CA TYR A 577 -29.18 8.31 -3.96
C TYR A 577 -29.59 8.33 -5.44
N LYS A 578 -29.34 7.28 -6.14
CA LYS A 578 -29.43 6.98 -7.56
C LYS A 578 -30.07 8.08 -8.45
N ASP A 579 -31.38 8.22 -8.41
CA ASP A 579 -32.10 9.11 -9.33
C ASP A 579 -32.19 10.56 -8.86
N SER A 580 -32.02 10.82 -7.55
CA SER A 580 -32.05 12.18 -6.99
C SER A 580 -30.75 12.95 -7.15
N ASP A 581 -29.62 12.25 -7.35
CA ASP A 581 -28.28 12.84 -7.49
C ASP A 581 -27.68 12.61 -8.88
N LYS A 582 -28.51 12.46 -9.92
CA LYS A 582 -28.03 12.25 -11.27
C LYS A 582 -27.71 13.56 -11.98
N GLY A 583 -26.64 13.56 -12.77
CA GLY A 583 -26.25 14.67 -13.63
C GLY A 583 -25.56 14.20 -14.90
N ILE A 584 -25.56 14.99 -15.96
CA ILE A 584 -24.79 14.72 -17.18
C ILE A 584 -23.56 15.61 -17.21
N GLN A 585 -22.42 14.99 -17.51
CA GLN A 585 -21.13 15.65 -17.59
C GLN A 585 -20.45 15.35 -18.93
N SER A 586 -20.34 16.35 -19.76
CA SER A 586 -19.55 16.33 -21.00
C SER A 586 -18.27 17.17 -20.91
N LEU A 587 -18.05 17.77 -19.75
CA LEU A 587 -16.88 18.55 -19.38
C LEU A 587 -16.19 17.91 -18.18
N ASN A 588 -15.04 18.45 -17.81
CA ASN A 588 -14.33 18.00 -16.62
C ASN A 588 -15.20 18.13 -15.37
N TYR A 589 -15.16 17.10 -14.52
CA TYR A 589 -15.95 17.03 -13.31
C TYR A 589 -15.01 17.01 -12.09
N GLN A 590 -15.15 18.01 -11.22
CA GLN A 590 -14.42 18.06 -9.97
C GLN A 590 -15.15 17.24 -8.90
N LEU A 591 -14.51 16.17 -8.43
CA LEU A 591 -14.97 15.46 -7.24
C LEU A 591 -14.71 16.31 -5.99
N GLU A 592 -15.63 16.26 -5.04
CA GLU A 592 -15.42 16.87 -3.73
C GLU A 592 -14.38 16.09 -2.92
N ASP A 593 -13.73 16.73 -1.94
CA ASP A 593 -12.68 16.13 -1.11
C ASP A 593 -13.11 14.88 -0.31
N PHE A 594 -14.36 14.52 -0.38
CA PHE A 594 -14.93 13.31 0.24
C PHE A 594 -15.57 12.37 -0.79
N GLU A 595 -15.47 12.67 -2.08
CA GLU A 595 -16.04 11.88 -3.16
C GLU A 595 -14.96 11.08 -3.89
N TYR A 596 -15.32 9.86 -4.33
CA TYR A 596 -14.48 8.98 -5.14
C TYR A 596 -15.23 8.55 -6.39
N GLY A 597 -14.64 8.81 -7.58
CA GLY A 597 -15.21 8.46 -8.87
C GLY A 597 -14.82 7.06 -9.35
N TYR A 598 -15.77 6.31 -9.91
CA TYR A 598 -15.51 5.03 -10.53
C TYR A 598 -16.40 4.80 -11.76
N PHE A 599 -15.93 3.98 -12.70
CA PHE A 599 -16.73 3.65 -13.88
C PHE A 599 -17.68 2.48 -13.55
N TYR A 600 -18.97 2.70 -13.78
CA TYR A 600 -20.01 1.70 -13.55
C TYR A 600 -20.00 0.64 -14.66
N ASN A 601 -20.19 -0.65 -14.30
CA ASN A 601 -20.21 -1.77 -15.24
C ASN A 601 -18.97 -1.88 -16.15
N VAL A 602 -17.78 -1.82 -15.57
CA VAL A 602 -16.50 -1.98 -16.27
C VAL A 602 -16.48 -3.19 -17.22
N ALA A 603 -17.07 -4.31 -16.81
CA ALA A 603 -17.15 -5.53 -17.63
C ALA A 603 -17.97 -5.34 -18.92
N ASP A 604 -18.90 -4.41 -18.95
CA ASP A 604 -19.81 -4.16 -20.08
C ASP A 604 -19.34 -3.05 -21.03
N ILE A 605 -18.24 -2.35 -20.73
CA ILE A 605 -17.73 -1.24 -21.55
C ILE A 605 -17.59 -1.69 -23.01
N VAL A 606 -17.01 -2.85 -23.27
CA VAL A 606 -16.77 -3.38 -24.62
C VAL A 606 -18.06 -3.56 -25.39
N ASN A 607 -19.15 -3.95 -24.73
CA ASN A 607 -20.49 -4.12 -25.34
C ASN A 607 -21.15 -2.79 -25.64
N LYS A 608 -20.83 -1.75 -24.87
CA LYS A 608 -21.33 -0.38 -25.05
C LYS A 608 -20.57 0.42 -26.11
N ILE A 609 -19.55 -0.15 -26.75
CA ILE A 609 -18.79 0.51 -27.82
C ILE A 609 -19.23 -0.02 -29.16
N ALA A 610 -19.75 0.87 -30.02
CA ALA A 610 -20.09 0.60 -31.41
C ALA A 610 -19.03 1.18 -32.35
N ILE A 611 -18.54 0.38 -33.32
CA ILE A 611 -17.54 0.85 -34.30
C ILE A 611 -18.18 1.02 -35.64
N ARG A 612 -17.97 2.19 -36.26
CA ARG A 612 -18.35 2.54 -37.63
C ARG A 612 -17.07 2.75 -38.44
N ARG A 613 -16.92 2.04 -39.55
CA ARG A 613 -15.80 2.23 -40.48
C ARG A 613 -16.24 3.14 -41.63
N LEU A 614 -15.53 4.23 -41.85
CA LEU A 614 -15.77 5.21 -42.90
C LEU A 614 -14.58 5.29 -43.87
#